data_a783712d8b270504a8d0c01a7bcea071
#
_entry.id   a783712d8b270504a8d0c01a7bcea071
#
_cell.length_a   1.000
_cell.length_b   1.000
_cell.length_c   1.000
_cell.angle_alpha   90.00
_cell.angle_beta   90.00
_cell.angle_gamma   90.00
#
_symmetry.space_group_name_H-M   'P 1'
#
loop_
_entity.id
_entity.type
_entity.pdbx_description
1 polymer ?
#
loop_
_entity_poly.entity_id
_entity_poly.type
_entity_poly.pdbx_seq_one_letter_code
_entity_poly.pdbx_strand_id
1 'polypeptide(L)'
;SPMSRGLGDVYKRQADGFKEPHNFLVVAYPNNSMESYAKKHLFTFAKEDKHYVPGHETLTLNIAGTAVSFFICFDLRFAPDFWDLAPTTDLYVVIANWPKTRAHHWKSLLTARAIENQAYVMGVNRVGSGDGISYSGDSRLIDPLGDEVVVANSAATEIIVGEVSSSVVSEVRSQYPFLDDRSQ
;
A
#
# COMPACT_ATOMS: atom_id res chain seq x y z
N SER A 1 26.95 -12.42 -2.76
CA SER A 1 26.55 -11.16 -3.38
C SER A 1 25.85 -10.27 -2.35
N PRO A 2 26.25 -9.01 -2.16
CA PRO A 2 25.58 -8.14 -1.18
C PRO A 2 24.22 -7.72 -1.75
N MET A 3 23.16 -8.14 -1.09
CA MET A 3 21.80 -7.64 -1.35
C MET A 3 21.75 -6.14 -1.06
N SER A 4 21.33 -5.35 -2.03
CA SER A 4 21.03 -3.94 -1.88
C SER A 4 19.91 -3.75 -0.85
N ARG A 5 20.21 -3.07 0.25
CA ARG A 5 19.23 -2.69 1.27
C ARG A 5 18.46 -1.47 0.77
N GLY A 6 17.28 -1.69 0.17
CA GLY A 6 16.29 -0.65 -0.08
C GLY A 6 15.19 -0.73 0.98
N LEU A 7 14.61 0.40 1.37
CA LEU A 7 13.35 0.46 2.11
C LEU A 7 12.28 -0.28 1.29
N GLY A 8 11.88 -1.46 1.74
CA GLY A 8 10.99 -2.35 1.00
C GLY A 8 11.54 -3.77 0.83
N ASP A 9 12.57 -4.13 1.58
CA ASP A 9 13.02 -5.52 1.61
C ASP A 9 11.89 -6.42 2.11
N VAL A 10 11.41 -7.26 1.20
CA VAL A 10 10.53 -8.38 1.51
C VAL A 10 11.35 -9.36 2.33
N TYR A 11 11.26 -9.26 3.65
CA TYR A 11 11.91 -10.22 4.52
C TYR A 11 11.22 -11.58 4.38
N LYS A 12 11.97 -12.59 3.91
CA LYS A 12 11.63 -13.98 4.15
C LYS A 12 11.74 -14.26 5.66
N ARG A 13 10.72 -13.89 6.43
CA ARG A 13 10.55 -14.39 7.79
C ARG A 13 9.51 -15.50 7.74
N GLN A 14 9.91 -16.69 8.18
CA GLN A 14 8.97 -17.58 8.86
C GLN A 14 8.64 -16.85 10.16
N ALA A 15 7.53 -16.10 10.19
CA ALA A 15 6.94 -15.67 11.44
C ALA A 15 6.54 -16.94 12.18
N ASP A 16 6.81 -17.01 13.49
CA ASP A 16 6.46 -18.14 14.32
C ASP A 16 4.99 -18.49 14.12
N GLY A 17 4.72 -19.66 13.53
CA GLY A 17 3.37 -20.15 13.21
C GLY A 17 3.05 -20.37 11.72
N PHE A 18 3.78 -19.80 10.77
CA PHE A 18 3.59 -20.07 9.35
C PHE A 18 4.52 -21.19 8.87
N LYS A 19 3.93 -22.26 8.38
CA LYS A 19 4.67 -23.41 7.82
C LYS A 19 5.19 -23.15 6.40
N GLU A 20 4.60 -22.20 5.69
CA GLU A 20 4.89 -21.88 4.30
C GLU A 20 5.31 -20.42 4.13
N PRO A 21 6.15 -20.09 3.13
CA PRO A 21 6.66 -18.73 2.95
C PRO A 21 5.57 -17.78 2.43
N HIS A 22 5.46 -16.60 3.03
CA HIS A 22 4.61 -15.52 2.59
C HIS A 22 5.44 -14.29 2.18
N ASN A 23 4.86 -13.44 1.36
CA ASN A 23 5.39 -12.11 1.07
C ASN A 23 4.83 -11.14 2.13
N PHE A 24 5.68 -10.65 3.05
CA PHE A 24 5.24 -9.83 4.17
C PHE A 24 5.61 -8.35 4.01
N LEU A 25 4.67 -7.48 4.37
CA LEU A 25 4.94 -6.12 4.82
C LEU A 25 5.08 -6.15 6.34
N VAL A 26 6.10 -5.51 6.88
CA VAL A 26 6.35 -5.44 8.32
C VAL A 26 6.30 -3.99 8.77
N VAL A 27 5.51 -3.72 9.80
CA VAL A 27 5.47 -2.44 10.51
C VAL A 27 6.26 -2.60 11.81
N ALA A 28 7.37 -1.87 11.94
CA ALA A 28 8.22 -1.90 13.13
C ALA A 28 8.00 -0.65 13.97
N TYR A 29 7.83 -0.83 15.26
CA TYR A 29 7.64 0.24 16.24
C TYR A 29 8.95 0.57 16.98
N PRO A 30 9.08 1.80 17.55
CA PRO A 30 10.27 2.19 18.32
C PRO A 30 10.58 1.32 19.53
N ASN A 31 9.57 0.63 20.09
CA ASN A 31 9.70 -0.32 21.20
C ASN A 31 10.16 -1.72 20.75
N ASN A 32 10.56 -1.90 19.49
CA ASN A 32 10.93 -3.16 18.84
C ASN A 32 9.78 -4.18 18.66
N SER A 33 8.53 -3.83 18.96
CA SER A 33 7.41 -4.64 18.51
C SER A 33 7.21 -4.54 17.00
N MET A 34 6.59 -5.55 16.41
CA MET A 34 6.35 -5.62 14.97
C MET A 34 4.98 -6.20 14.70
N GLU A 35 4.31 -5.63 13.70
CA GLU A 35 3.11 -6.17 13.08
C GLU A 35 3.42 -6.56 11.64
N SER A 36 2.69 -7.50 11.08
CA SER A 36 2.94 -7.93 9.71
C SER A 36 1.65 -8.21 8.94
N TYR A 37 1.68 -7.87 7.66
CA TYR A 37 0.64 -8.18 6.69
C TYR A 37 1.19 -9.16 5.67
N ALA A 38 0.57 -10.32 5.51
CA ALA A 38 0.88 -11.27 4.44
C ALA A 38 0.07 -10.91 3.19
N LYS A 39 0.75 -10.69 2.08
CA LYS A 39 0.17 -10.34 0.79
C LYS A 39 -0.96 -11.30 0.39
N LYS A 40 -2.15 -10.78 0.11
CA LYS A 40 -3.33 -11.57 -0.25
C LYS A 40 -3.30 -12.03 -1.71
N HIS A 41 -2.92 -11.15 -2.63
CA HIS A 41 -3.00 -11.41 -4.07
C HIS A 41 -1.60 -11.57 -4.67
N LEU A 42 -1.22 -12.81 -4.92
CA LEU A 42 0.08 -13.12 -5.53
C LEU A 42 0.08 -12.77 -7.01
N PHE A 43 1.20 -12.19 -7.48
CA PHE A 43 1.38 -11.84 -8.89
C PHE A 43 1.84 -13.05 -9.70
N THR A 44 0.89 -13.88 -10.13
CA THR A 44 1.13 -15.15 -10.85
C THR A 44 1.84 -14.95 -12.18
N PHE A 45 1.65 -13.80 -12.84
CA PHE A 45 2.40 -13.46 -14.06
C PHE A 45 3.91 -13.45 -13.85
N ALA A 46 4.39 -13.07 -12.65
CA ALA A 46 5.79 -13.17 -12.26
C ALA A 46 6.10 -14.46 -11.49
N LYS A 47 5.22 -15.45 -11.52
CA LYS A 47 5.37 -16.76 -10.86
C LYS A 47 5.54 -16.64 -9.33
N GLU A 48 4.99 -15.62 -8.71
CA GLU A 48 5.06 -15.41 -7.25
C GLU A 48 4.42 -16.60 -6.50
N ASP A 49 3.35 -17.17 -7.05
CA ASP A 49 2.65 -18.37 -6.56
C ASP A 49 3.51 -19.65 -6.53
N LYS A 50 4.69 -19.64 -7.17
CA LYS A 50 5.63 -20.77 -7.11
C LYS A 50 6.57 -20.70 -5.90
N HIS A 51 6.58 -19.56 -5.21
CA HIS A 51 7.52 -19.27 -4.12
C HIS A 51 6.84 -18.88 -2.82
N TYR A 52 5.59 -18.43 -2.89
CA TYR A 52 4.83 -17.91 -1.75
C TYR A 52 3.40 -18.43 -1.78
N VAL A 53 2.81 -18.49 -0.60
CA VAL A 53 1.36 -18.72 -0.43
C VAL A 53 0.67 -17.40 -0.07
N PRO A 54 -0.60 -17.19 -0.51
CA PRO A 54 -1.34 -15.98 -0.19
C PRO A 54 -1.65 -15.87 1.31
N GLY A 55 -1.68 -14.65 1.83
CA GLY A 55 -2.31 -14.34 3.11
C GLY A 55 -3.82 -14.27 2.99
N HIS A 56 -4.51 -14.26 4.12
CA HIS A 56 -5.97 -14.19 4.19
C HIS A 56 -6.47 -13.02 5.05
N GLU A 57 -5.62 -12.57 5.98
CA GLU A 57 -5.96 -11.51 6.93
C GLU A 57 -5.61 -10.12 6.36
N THR A 58 -6.35 -9.12 6.80
CA THR A 58 -6.05 -7.71 6.58
C THR A 58 -5.32 -7.15 7.82
N LEU A 59 -4.57 -6.07 7.64
CA LEU A 59 -3.91 -5.37 8.74
C LEU A 59 -4.34 -3.90 8.74
N THR A 60 -5.02 -3.50 9.82
CA THR A 60 -5.31 -2.09 10.11
C THR A 60 -4.78 -1.75 11.50
N LEU A 61 -3.97 -0.70 11.60
CA LEU A 61 -3.33 -0.26 12.83
C LEU A 61 -3.73 1.19 13.15
N ASN A 62 -3.86 1.51 14.43
CA ASN A 62 -3.94 2.91 14.85
C ASN A 62 -2.53 3.46 15.05
N ILE A 63 -2.14 4.42 14.21
CA ILE A 63 -0.85 5.09 14.28
C ILE A 63 -1.09 6.57 14.56
N ALA A 64 -0.77 6.99 15.78
CA ALA A 64 -0.94 8.39 16.24
C ALA A 64 -2.37 8.94 16.01
N GLY A 65 -3.40 8.11 16.22
CA GLY A 65 -4.80 8.49 16.06
C GLY A 65 -5.36 8.32 14.64
N THR A 66 -4.54 7.91 13.68
CA THR A 66 -4.94 7.62 12.29
C THR A 66 -5.07 6.11 12.08
N ALA A 67 -6.18 5.67 11.52
CA ALA A 67 -6.39 4.27 11.16
C ALA A 67 -5.72 3.97 9.82
N VAL A 68 -4.70 3.12 9.82
CA VAL A 68 -3.84 2.83 8.67
C VAL A 68 -3.96 1.39 8.25
N SER A 69 -4.36 1.14 7.00
CA SER A 69 -4.44 -0.20 6.39
C SER A 69 -3.32 -0.42 5.38
N PHE A 70 -2.79 -1.64 5.33
CA PHE A 70 -1.57 -1.95 4.58
C PHE A 70 -1.79 -2.96 3.47
N PHE A 71 -1.14 -2.72 2.30
CA PHE A 71 -1.21 -3.55 1.11
C PHE A 71 0.14 -3.66 0.40
N ILE A 72 0.33 -4.72 -0.39
CA ILE A 72 1.55 -4.97 -1.15
C ILE A 72 1.26 -5.03 -2.65
N CYS A 73 1.76 -4.05 -3.40
CA CYS A 73 1.93 -4.07 -4.86
C CYS A 73 0.67 -4.52 -5.62
N PHE A 74 0.58 -5.80 -6.00
CA PHE A 74 -0.51 -6.35 -6.82
C PHE A 74 -1.87 -6.29 -6.13
N ASP A 75 -1.92 -6.24 -4.79
CA ASP A 75 -3.16 -6.04 -4.02
C ASP A 75 -3.90 -4.77 -4.45
N LEU A 76 -3.17 -3.73 -4.91
CA LEU A 76 -3.74 -2.48 -5.41
C LEU A 76 -4.79 -2.67 -6.52
N ARG A 77 -4.77 -3.79 -7.24
CA ARG A 77 -5.73 -4.09 -8.31
C ARG A 77 -7.07 -4.60 -7.83
N PHE A 78 -7.18 -4.95 -6.56
CA PHE A 78 -8.35 -5.62 -6.00
C PHE A 78 -9.16 -4.63 -5.16
N ALA A 79 -10.03 -3.86 -5.82
CA ALA A 79 -10.88 -2.85 -5.21
C ALA A 79 -11.70 -3.36 -4.00
N PRO A 80 -12.28 -4.57 -4.04
CA PRO A 80 -13.09 -5.06 -2.92
C PRO A 80 -12.35 -5.06 -1.58
N ASP A 81 -11.04 -5.40 -1.54
CA ASP A 81 -10.27 -5.42 -0.28
C ASP A 81 -10.14 -4.02 0.35
N PHE A 82 -10.00 -2.98 -0.47
CA PHE A 82 -10.00 -1.59 -0.01
C PHE A 82 -11.39 -1.15 0.43
N TRP A 83 -12.39 -1.48 -0.38
CA TRP A 83 -13.77 -1.16 -0.13
C TRP A 83 -14.28 -1.74 1.19
N ASP A 84 -13.93 -2.99 1.50
CA ASP A 84 -14.33 -3.66 2.74
C ASP A 84 -13.75 -2.95 3.99
N LEU A 85 -12.57 -2.37 3.89
CA LEU A 85 -11.90 -1.65 4.96
C LEU A 85 -12.27 -0.15 5.03
N ALA A 86 -12.96 0.40 4.03
CA ALA A 86 -13.20 1.83 3.93
C ALA A 86 -13.84 2.46 5.19
N PRO A 87 -14.83 1.85 5.88
CA PRO A 87 -15.43 2.46 7.07
C PRO A 87 -14.45 2.66 8.23
N THR A 88 -13.36 1.91 8.26
CA THR A 88 -12.42 1.86 9.38
C THR A 88 -11.00 2.29 9.01
N THR A 89 -10.81 2.88 7.82
CA THR A 89 -9.48 3.28 7.33
C THR A 89 -9.46 4.77 6.98
N ASP A 90 -8.48 5.49 7.53
CA ASP A 90 -8.18 6.87 7.17
C ASP A 90 -7.08 6.98 6.11
N LEU A 91 -6.11 6.04 6.15
CA LEU A 91 -4.97 5.98 5.24
C LEU A 91 -4.70 4.56 4.76
N TYR A 92 -4.66 4.36 3.47
CA TYR A 92 -4.13 3.14 2.86
C TYR A 92 -2.65 3.33 2.50
N VAL A 93 -1.80 2.41 2.93
CA VAL A 93 -0.39 2.36 2.56
C VAL A 93 -0.14 1.19 1.62
N VAL A 94 0.36 1.46 0.43
CA VAL A 94 0.69 0.46 -0.59
C VAL A 94 2.18 0.54 -0.90
N ILE A 95 2.95 -0.49 -0.53
CA ILE A 95 4.36 -0.62 -0.91
C ILE A 95 4.51 -1.49 -2.15
N ALA A 96 5.40 -1.14 -3.08
CA ALA A 96 5.49 -1.85 -4.35
C ALA A 96 6.87 -1.88 -5.01
N ASN A 97 7.06 -2.92 -5.84
CA ASN A 97 7.98 -2.97 -6.95
C ASN A 97 7.16 -2.91 -8.25
N TRP A 98 6.61 -1.73 -8.59
CA TRP A 98 5.71 -1.55 -9.73
C TRP A 98 6.49 -1.05 -10.95
N PRO A 99 6.53 -1.82 -12.05
CA PRO A 99 7.36 -1.49 -13.23
C PRO A 99 6.96 -0.19 -13.91
N LYS A 100 7.95 0.53 -14.43
CA LYS A 100 7.77 1.78 -15.20
C LYS A 100 6.81 1.61 -16.37
N THR A 101 6.81 0.45 -17.04
CA THR A 101 5.92 0.15 -18.17
C THR A 101 4.43 0.20 -17.81
N ARG A 102 4.11 0.13 -16.52
CA ARG A 102 2.76 0.22 -15.98
C ARG A 102 2.58 1.39 -14.97
N ALA A 103 3.45 2.42 -15.05
CA ALA A 103 3.38 3.59 -14.18
C ALA A 103 2.01 4.30 -14.25
N HIS A 104 1.37 4.34 -15.43
CA HIS A 104 0.02 4.87 -15.55
C HIS A 104 -1.00 4.10 -14.70
N HIS A 105 -0.94 2.76 -14.69
CA HIS A 105 -1.83 1.95 -13.83
C HIS A 105 -1.59 2.23 -12.34
N TRP A 106 -0.32 2.38 -11.93
CA TRP A 106 0.05 2.72 -10.55
C TRP A 106 -0.65 4.00 -10.10
N LYS A 107 -0.46 5.07 -10.87
CA LYS A 107 -1.04 6.40 -10.59
C LYS A 107 -2.56 6.34 -10.55
N SER A 108 -3.18 5.81 -11.60
CA SER A 108 -4.64 5.76 -11.73
C SER A 108 -5.30 4.92 -10.62
N LEU A 109 -4.70 3.77 -10.27
CA LEU A 109 -5.28 2.91 -9.24
C LEU A 109 -5.15 3.50 -7.84
N LEU A 110 -4.03 4.15 -7.50
CA LEU A 110 -3.89 4.84 -6.22
C LEU A 110 -4.96 5.94 -6.08
N THR A 111 -5.13 6.76 -7.13
CA THR A 111 -6.15 7.82 -7.14
C THR A 111 -7.56 7.24 -7.04
N ALA A 112 -7.86 6.17 -7.77
CA ALA A 112 -9.15 5.50 -7.68
C ALA A 112 -9.43 4.99 -6.27
N ARG A 113 -8.43 4.36 -5.60
CA ARG A 113 -8.59 3.89 -4.21
C ARG A 113 -8.86 5.03 -3.24
N ALA A 114 -8.24 6.21 -3.44
CA ALA A 114 -8.50 7.37 -2.60
C ALA A 114 -9.95 7.86 -2.76
N ILE A 115 -10.40 8.06 -4.00
CA ILE A 115 -11.73 8.61 -4.32
C ILE A 115 -12.84 7.67 -3.86
N GLU A 116 -12.78 6.40 -4.25
CA GLU A 116 -13.87 5.43 -3.99
C GLU A 116 -14.02 5.09 -2.50
N ASN A 117 -12.93 5.19 -1.72
CA ASN A 117 -12.95 4.87 -0.29
C ASN A 117 -12.95 6.14 0.60
N GLN A 118 -12.89 7.31 0.00
CA GLN A 118 -12.85 8.61 0.69
C GLN A 118 -11.82 8.61 1.83
N ALA A 119 -10.59 8.21 1.50
CA ALA A 119 -9.48 8.06 2.43
C ALA A 119 -8.17 8.46 1.76
N TYR A 120 -7.16 8.82 2.55
CA TYR A 120 -5.82 9.03 2.01
C TYR A 120 -5.24 7.73 1.43
N VAL A 121 -4.41 7.87 0.39
CA VAL A 121 -3.64 6.75 -0.16
C VAL A 121 -2.18 7.15 -0.32
N MET A 122 -1.30 6.42 0.35
CA MET A 122 0.16 6.55 0.22
C MET A 122 0.68 5.38 -0.62
N GLY A 123 1.15 5.67 -1.82
CA GLY A 123 1.84 4.71 -2.66
C GLY A 123 3.36 4.91 -2.56
N VAL A 124 4.07 3.88 -2.10
CA VAL A 124 5.55 3.88 -2.01
C VAL A 124 6.09 2.85 -2.99
N ASN A 125 6.78 3.31 -4.03
CA ASN A 125 7.28 2.45 -5.09
C ASN A 125 8.79 2.57 -5.25
N ARG A 126 9.40 1.46 -5.61
CA ARG A 126 10.83 1.33 -5.92
C ARG A 126 11.24 2.22 -7.10
N VAL A 127 12.49 2.71 -7.07
CA VAL A 127 13.20 3.32 -8.20
C VAL A 127 14.37 2.46 -8.65
N GLY A 128 14.91 2.72 -9.84
CA GLY A 128 16.08 2.04 -10.40
C GLY A 128 15.72 0.87 -11.31
N SER A 129 16.58 -0.14 -11.38
CA SER A 129 16.38 -1.32 -12.23
C SER A 129 16.81 -2.60 -11.51
N GLY A 130 16.26 -3.73 -11.93
CA GLY A 130 16.61 -5.07 -11.46
C GLY A 130 15.97 -6.12 -12.37
N ASP A 131 16.70 -7.20 -12.67
CA ASP A 131 16.24 -8.30 -13.51
C ASP A 131 15.68 -7.87 -14.88
N GLY A 132 16.30 -6.84 -15.50
CA GLY A 132 15.85 -6.28 -16.77
C GLY A 132 14.62 -5.38 -16.69
N ILE A 133 14.08 -5.14 -15.50
CA ILE A 133 12.89 -4.32 -15.27
C ILE A 133 13.32 -2.95 -14.73
N SER A 134 12.78 -1.87 -15.32
CA SER A 134 12.96 -0.51 -14.82
C SER A 134 11.79 -0.08 -13.94
N TYR A 135 12.08 0.70 -12.89
CA TYR A 135 11.13 1.22 -11.93
C TYR A 135 11.28 2.73 -11.83
N SER A 136 10.20 3.47 -12.03
CA SER A 136 10.19 4.94 -12.03
C SER A 136 9.82 5.54 -10.66
N GLY A 137 9.54 4.72 -9.65
CA GLY A 137 9.03 5.23 -8.39
C GLY A 137 7.61 5.77 -8.56
N ASP A 138 7.49 7.06 -8.80
CA ASP A 138 6.21 7.77 -8.85
C ASP A 138 5.43 7.62 -7.53
N SER A 139 6.17 7.57 -6.39
CA SER A 139 5.59 7.52 -5.05
C SER A 139 4.80 8.79 -4.76
N ARG A 140 3.70 8.68 -4.03
CA ARG A 140 2.79 9.80 -3.79
C ARG A 140 1.88 9.60 -2.60
N LEU A 141 1.41 10.70 -2.04
CA LEU A 141 0.30 10.78 -1.12
C LEU A 141 -0.87 11.48 -1.83
N ILE A 142 -2.03 10.87 -1.77
CA ILE A 142 -3.27 11.34 -2.39
C ILE A 142 -4.30 11.53 -1.28
N ASP A 143 -5.07 12.60 -1.35
CA ASP A 143 -6.10 12.92 -0.37
C ASP A 143 -7.44 12.20 -0.64
N PRO A 144 -8.42 12.28 0.27
CA PRO A 144 -9.72 11.62 0.11
C PRO A 144 -10.55 12.08 -1.10
N LEU A 145 -10.22 13.19 -1.74
CA LEU A 145 -10.87 13.71 -2.95
C LEU A 145 -10.14 13.31 -4.24
N GLY A 146 -8.96 12.66 -4.10
CA GLY A 146 -8.14 12.21 -5.22
C GLY A 146 -7.06 13.20 -5.64
N ASP A 147 -6.88 14.29 -4.91
CA ASP A 147 -5.84 15.29 -5.20
C ASP A 147 -4.48 14.84 -4.66
N GLU A 148 -3.42 15.14 -5.42
CA GLU A 148 -2.04 14.82 -5.04
C GLU A 148 -1.54 15.80 -3.96
N VAL A 149 -1.36 15.33 -2.72
CA VAL A 149 -0.79 16.12 -1.61
C VAL A 149 0.71 16.32 -1.80
N VAL A 150 1.41 15.24 -2.13
CA VAL A 150 2.85 15.27 -2.45
C VAL A 150 3.19 14.13 -3.41
N VAL A 151 4.11 14.41 -4.34
CA VAL A 151 4.57 13.48 -5.37
C VAL A 151 6.08 13.48 -5.43
N ALA A 152 6.68 12.30 -5.42
CA ALA A 152 8.11 12.13 -5.67
C ALA A 152 8.44 12.36 -7.15
N ASN A 153 9.62 12.93 -7.39
CA ASN A 153 10.15 13.06 -8.75
C ASN A 153 10.37 11.68 -9.38
N SER A 154 9.95 11.53 -10.62
CA SER A 154 10.09 10.26 -11.34
C SER A 154 11.56 9.84 -11.43
N ALA A 155 11.83 8.57 -11.13
CA ALA A 155 13.15 7.94 -11.10
C ALA A 155 14.14 8.56 -10.07
N ALA A 156 13.69 9.41 -9.15
CA ALA A 156 14.53 9.96 -8.10
C ALA A 156 14.47 9.09 -6.82
N THR A 157 15.60 8.92 -6.17
CA THR A 157 15.68 8.38 -4.80
C THR A 157 15.59 9.55 -3.85
N GLU A 158 14.44 9.75 -3.23
CA GLU A 158 14.18 10.87 -2.34
C GLU A 158 13.21 10.52 -1.22
N ILE A 159 13.15 11.37 -0.22
CA ILE A 159 12.15 11.32 0.86
C ILE A 159 11.14 12.42 0.58
N ILE A 160 9.86 12.06 0.52
CA ILE A 160 8.75 13.00 0.47
C ILE A 160 8.03 13.00 1.81
N VAL A 161 7.51 14.15 2.22
CA VAL A 161 6.77 14.31 3.48
C VAL A 161 5.44 14.98 3.17
N GLY A 162 4.37 14.44 3.72
CA GLY A 162 3.02 14.98 3.61
C GLY A 162 2.25 14.76 4.89
N GLU A 163 1.22 15.55 5.11
CA GLU A 163 0.35 15.45 6.28
C GLU A 163 -0.91 14.64 5.96
N VAL A 164 -1.36 13.86 6.94
CA VAL A 164 -2.60 13.08 6.92
C VAL A 164 -3.42 13.49 8.14
N SER A 165 -4.72 13.72 7.95
CA SER A 165 -5.63 14.09 9.02
C SER A 165 -6.92 13.28 8.98
N SER A 166 -7.20 12.54 10.05
CA SER A 166 -8.47 11.81 10.20
C SER A 166 -9.67 12.74 10.24
N SER A 167 -9.50 14.02 10.65
CA SER A 167 -10.58 14.99 10.61
C SER A 167 -10.99 15.35 9.18
N VAL A 168 -10.02 15.48 8.26
CA VAL A 168 -10.31 15.72 6.84
C VAL A 168 -11.07 14.52 6.23
N VAL A 169 -10.69 13.30 6.57
CA VAL A 169 -11.43 12.09 6.14
C VAL A 169 -12.87 12.14 6.62
N SER A 170 -13.07 12.47 7.90
CA SER A 170 -14.40 12.57 8.52
C SER A 170 -15.24 13.69 7.89
N GLU A 171 -14.65 14.85 7.59
CA GLU A 171 -15.30 15.97 6.92
C GLU A 171 -15.75 15.60 5.51
N VAL A 172 -14.89 14.96 4.70
CA VAL A 172 -15.21 14.53 3.34
C VAL A 172 -16.36 13.52 3.36
N ARG A 173 -16.32 12.51 4.25
CA ARG A 173 -17.36 11.50 4.39
C ARG A 173 -18.69 12.09 4.89
N SER A 174 -18.65 13.10 5.76
CA SER A 174 -19.83 13.81 6.22
C SER A 174 -20.47 14.66 5.12
N GLN A 175 -19.62 15.32 4.30
CA GLN A 175 -20.08 16.13 3.19
C GLN A 175 -20.63 15.29 2.04
N TYR A 176 -20.03 14.14 1.79
CA TYR A 176 -20.35 13.20 0.71
C TYR A 176 -20.52 11.79 1.26
N PRO A 177 -21.68 11.41 1.80
CA PRO A 177 -21.86 10.13 2.51
C PRO A 177 -21.99 8.93 1.55
N PHE A 178 -21.09 8.82 0.54
CA PHE A 178 -21.18 7.78 -0.48
C PHE A 178 -20.94 6.38 0.08
N LEU A 179 -20.20 6.27 1.19
CA LEU A 179 -19.98 4.97 1.84
C LEU A 179 -21.24 4.39 2.51
N ASP A 180 -22.26 5.21 2.78
CA ASP A 180 -23.52 4.76 3.37
C ASP A 180 -24.32 3.89 2.38
N ASP A 181 -24.10 4.07 1.07
CA ASP A 181 -24.77 3.30 0.01
C ASP A 181 -24.18 1.90 -0.21
N ARG A 182 -23.15 1.50 0.55
CA ARG A 182 -22.46 0.21 0.39
C ARG A 182 -23.32 -1.02 0.68
N SER A 183 -24.37 -0.85 1.44
CA SER A 183 -25.28 -1.94 1.92
C SER A 183 -26.51 -2.16 1.05
N GLN A 184 -26.61 -1.48 -0.09
CA GLN A 184 -27.76 -1.56 -0.97
C GLN A 184 -27.60 -2.62 -2.05
#